data_df29e4ab4ad28046e415edda0cfbe810
#
_entry.id   df29e4ab4ad28046e415edda0cfbe810
#
_cell.length_a   1.000
_cell.length_b   1.000
_cell.length_c   1.000
_cell.angle_alpha   90.00
_cell.angle_beta   90.00
_cell.angle_gamma   90.00
#
_symmetry.space_group_name_H-M   'P 1'
#
loop_
_entity.id
_entity.type
_entity.pdbx_description
1 polymer ?
#
loop_
_entity_poly.entity_id
_entity_poly.type
_entity_poly.pdbx_seq_one_letter_code
_entity_poly.pdbx_strand_id
1 'polypeptide(L)'
;MRRKLVRRLTGSRAFQNIVGSAGAHYLRLVWATSQVTTDPPNIYEAIEPYLPFIFAMWHGQHFLAPLVPLDRPNHRAKVLISRHRDAEINAITAQKLGIGTIRGSGDQGVRFDRKGGVGAFMAMLDALKEGYTVATTADVPKIPRVAGEGIVRLAAASGRPVIAVALASSRRIELNTWDRAALNLPFSNIGLVGGPPNQVPSGADAATIEQYRLKLEADLNVATHRAYALAEAL
;
A
#
# COMPACT_ATOMS: atom_id res chain seq x y z
N MET A 1 12.20 35.16 3.82
CA MET A 1 12.15 34.75 5.22
C MET A 1 11.02 33.75 5.54
N ARG A 2 9.76 34.02 5.21
CA ARG A 2 8.60 33.14 5.46
C ARG A 2 8.79 31.69 4.95
N ARG A 3 9.24 31.46 3.72
CA ARG A 3 9.45 30.10 3.16
C ARG A 3 10.49 29.26 3.92
N LYS A 4 11.55 29.88 4.45
CA LYS A 4 12.57 29.17 5.25
C LYS A 4 12.03 28.78 6.63
N LEU A 5 11.20 29.63 7.24
CA LEU A 5 10.58 29.37 8.55
C LEU A 5 9.55 28.22 8.43
N VAL A 6 8.65 28.27 7.44
CA VAL A 6 7.69 27.22 7.14
C VAL A 6 8.41 25.88 6.91
N ARG A 7 9.47 25.87 6.11
CA ARG A 7 10.27 24.68 5.83
C ARG A 7 11.00 24.14 7.07
N ARG A 8 11.37 24.99 8.04
CA ARG A 8 11.94 24.58 9.34
C ARG A 8 10.87 23.97 10.25
N LEU A 9 9.70 24.59 10.33
CA LEU A 9 8.58 24.11 11.15
C LEU A 9 8.06 22.75 10.63
N THR A 10 7.74 22.65 9.34
CA THR A 10 7.26 21.40 8.72
C THR A 10 8.29 20.27 8.74
N GLY A 11 9.58 20.60 8.96
CA GLY A 11 10.65 19.63 9.09
C GLY A 11 11.01 19.23 10.49
N SER A 12 10.38 19.81 11.50
CA SER A 12 10.66 19.44 12.88
C SER A 12 10.00 18.09 13.20
N ARG A 13 10.71 17.22 13.95
CA ARG A 13 10.16 15.94 14.40
C ARG A 13 8.88 16.09 15.21
N ALA A 14 8.79 17.15 16.02
CA ALA A 14 7.59 17.45 16.80
C ALA A 14 6.38 17.70 15.88
N PHE A 15 6.53 18.55 14.87
CA PHE A 15 5.47 18.83 13.90
C PHE A 15 5.05 17.55 13.15
N GLN A 16 6.00 16.77 12.65
CA GLN A 16 5.73 15.52 11.93
C GLN A 16 5.00 14.49 12.81
N ASN A 17 5.40 14.39 14.11
CA ASN A 17 4.71 13.54 15.07
C ASN A 17 3.27 14.00 15.34
N ILE A 18 3.03 15.29 15.50
CA ILE A 18 1.68 15.85 15.72
C ILE A 18 0.81 15.55 14.49
N VAL A 19 1.28 15.88 13.29
CA VAL A 19 0.51 15.67 12.05
C VAL A 19 0.30 14.19 11.78
N GLY A 20 1.32 13.35 11.96
CA GLY A 20 1.19 11.90 11.78
C GLY A 20 0.23 11.25 12.78
N SER A 21 0.24 11.75 14.06
CA SER A 21 -0.73 11.30 15.07
C SER A 21 -2.16 11.75 14.70
N ALA A 22 -2.33 13.00 14.29
CA ALA A 22 -3.62 13.52 13.83
C ALA A 22 -4.14 12.72 12.62
N GLY A 23 -3.26 12.39 11.67
CA GLY A 23 -3.56 11.53 10.52
C GLY A 23 -4.04 10.14 10.95
N ALA A 24 -3.37 9.51 11.91
CA ALA A 24 -3.78 8.20 12.43
C ALA A 24 -5.15 8.25 13.12
N HIS A 25 -5.42 9.27 13.92
CA HIS A 25 -6.74 9.46 14.55
C HIS A 25 -7.83 9.73 13.51
N TYR A 26 -7.53 10.55 12.49
CA TYR A 26 -8.45 10.82 11.39
C TYR A 26 -8.80 9.55 10.63
N LEU A 27 -7.82 8.73 10.26
CA LEU A 27 -8.08 7.49 9.54
C LEU A 27 -8.88 6.49 10.39
N ARG A 28 -8.61 6.41 11.70
CA ARG A 28 -9.45 5.61 12.64
C ARG A 28 -10.89 6.13 12.69
N LEU A 29 -11.07 7.45 12.71
CA LEU A 29 -12.41 8.06 12.67
C LEU A 29 -13.13 7.69 11.37
N VAL A 30 -12.47 7.82 10.23
CA VAL A 30 -13.04 7.40 8.92
C VAL A 30 -13.46 5.94 8.98
N TRP A 31 -12.59 5.05 9.44
CA TRP A 31 -12.87 3.62 9.50
C TRP A 31 -14.01 3.29 10.47
N ALA A 32 -13.99 3.84 11.69
CA ALA A 32 -14.98 3.57 12.73
C ALA A 32 -16.38 4.11 12.42
N THR A 33 -16.47 5.14 11.58
CA THR A 33 -17.75 5.75 11.16
C THR A 33 -18.26 5.26 9.82
N SER A 34 -17.52 4.38 9.15
CA SER A 34 -17.86 3.88 7.82
C SER A 34 -18.29 2.41 7.86
N GLN A 35 -19.18 2.05 6.95
CA GLN A 35 -19.54 0.66 6.72
C GLN A 35 -18.57 0.04 5.71
N VAL A 36 -17.94 -1.10 6.08
CA VAL A 36 -16.98 -1.79 5.21
C VAL A 36 -17.69 -3.01 4.58
N THR A 37 -17.71 -3.04 3.25
CA THR A 37 -18.16 -4.19 2.47
C THR A 37 -16.96 -4.82 1.78
N THR A 38 -16.81 -6.14 1.92
CA THR A 38 -15.65 -6.88 1.39
C THR A 38 -16.01 -7.77 0.21
N ASP A 39 -15.08 -7.96 -0.70
CA ASP A 39 -15.16 -8.93 -1.78
C ASP A 39 -13.80 -9.67 -1.90
N PRO A 40 -13.76 -10.98 -1.63
CA PRO A 40 -14.89 -11.83 -1.20
C PRO A 40 -15.47 -11.41 0.16
N PRO A 41 -16.71 -11.77 0.49
CA PRO A 41 -17.36 -11.40 1.76
C PRO A 41 -16.57 -11.82 3.01
N ASN A 42 -15.84 -12.92 2.91
CA ASN A 42 -14.97 -13.48 3.96
C ASN A 42 -13.49 -13.24 3.63
N ILE A 43 -13.12 -12.04 3.21
CA ILE A 43 -11.78 -11.71 2.70
C ILE A 43 -10.65 -12.14 3.64
N TYR A 44 -10.84 -12.04 4.95
CA TYR A 44 -9.79 -12.38 5.92
C TYR A 44 -9.54 -13.88 5.97
N GLU A 45 -10.60 -14.69 5.99
CA GLU A 45 -10.50 -16.15 5.91
C GLU A 45 -9.94 -16.60 4.56
N ALA A 46 -10.32 -15.91 3.49
CA ALA A 46 -9.85 -16.22 2.15
C ALA A 46 -8.35 -15.98 1.95
N ILE A 47 -7.77 -14.97 2.63
CA ILE A 47 -6.34 -14.65 2.53
C ILE A 47 -5.48 -15.34 3.58
N GLU A 48 -6.06 -15.85 4.67
CA GLU A 48 -5.31 -16.46 5.78
C GLU A 48 -4.36 -17.60 5.36
N PRO A 49 -4.72 -18.51 4.42
CA PRO A 49 -3.83 -19.56 3.95
C PRO A 49 -2.58 -19.04 3.22
N TYR A 50 -2.59 -17.79 2.79
CA TYR A 50 -1.52 -17.16 2.02
C TYR A 50 -0.58 -16.29 2.86
N LEU A 51 -0.82 -16.15 4.15
CA LEU A 51 0.01 -15.35 5.05
C LEU A 51 1.43 -15.94 5.20
N PRO A 52 2.48 -15.10 5.22
CA PRO A 52 2.48 -13.71 4.81
C PRO A 52 2.49 -13.59 3.29
N PHE A 53 1.90 -12.57 2.75
CA PHE A 53 1.82 -12.31 1.31
C PHE A 53 2.31 -10.88 0.96
N ILE A 54 2.41 -10.58 -0.32
CA ILE A 54 2.73 -9.24 -0.80
C ILE A 54 1.40 -8.55 -1.13
N PHE A 55 1.08 -7.53 -0.35
CA PHE A 55 -0.11 -6.70 -0.51
C PHE A 55 0.19 -5.60 -1.53
N ALA A 56 -0.34 -5.73 -2.74
CA ALA A 56 -0.19 -4.78 -3.82
C ALA A 56 -1.40 -3.85 -3.90
N MET A 57 -1.18 -2.55 -4.05
CA MET A 57 -2.24 -1.55 -4.23
C MET A 57 -1.79 -0.45 -5.17
N TRP A 58 -2.75 0.30 -5.74
CA TRP A 58 -2.42 1.54 -6.42
C TRP A 58 -2.09 2.66 -5.43
N HIS A 59 -1.16 3.54 -5.80
CA HIS A 59 -0.70 4.64 -4.94
C HIS A 59 -1.86 5.58 -4.56
N GLY A 60 -2.79 5.82 -5.44
CA GLY A 60 -3.96 6.68 -5.18
C GLY A 60 -4.91 6.19 -4.09
N GLN A 61 -4.82 4.91 -3.66
CA GLN A 61 -5.72 4.28 -2.69
C GLN A 61 -5.05 3.94 -1.34
N HIS A 62 -3.80 4.34 -1.13
CA HIS A 62 -2.97 3.85 -0.02
C HIS A 62 -3.42 4.31 1.38
N PHE A 63 -4.20 5.38 1.52
CA PHE A 63 -4.50 5.98 2.83
C PHE A 63 -5.30 5.05 3.76
N LEU A 64 -6.22 4.24 3.24
CA LEU A 64 -7.00 3.29 4.06
C LEU A 64 -6.30 1.95 4.28
N ALA A 65 -5.30 1.62 3.49
CA ALA A 65 -4.62 0.32 3.55
C ALA A 65 -4.06 -0.04 4.94
N PRO A 66 -3.51 0.89 5.75
CA PRO A 66 -3.06 0.58 7.09
C PRO A 66 -4.14 0.11 8.07
N LEU A 67 -5.42 0.28 7.73
CA LEU A 67 -6.54 -0.11 8.59
C LEU A 67 -7.03 -1.54 8.30
N VAL A 68 -6.63 -2.13 7.16
CA VAL A 68 -7.05 -3.49 6.78
C VAL A 68 -6.66 -4.54 7.82
N PRO A 69 -5.42 -4.59 8.37
CA PRO A 69 -5.05 -5.55 9.41
C PRO A 69 -5.43 -5.12 10.83
N LEU A 70 -6.14 -3.98 11.00
CA LEU A 70 -6.53 -3.49 12.32
C LEU A 70 -7.38 -4.55 13.05
N ASP A 71 -7.05 -4.79 14.32
CA ASP A 71 -7.71 -5.79 15.16
C ASP A 71 -7.60 -7.25 14.65
N ARG A 72 -6.61 -7.52 13.80
CA ARG A 72 -6.31 -8.87 13.27
C ARG A 72 -4.89 -9.29 13.67
N PRO A 73 -4.68 -9.91 14.84
CA PRO A 73 -3.34 -10.18 15.40
C PRO A 73 -2.46 -11.06 14.51
N ASN A 74 -3.07 -11.95 13.70
CA ASN A 74 -2.35 -12.81 12.77
C ASN A 74 -1.92 -12.08 11.48
N HIS A 75 -2.48 -10.91 11.19
CA HIS A 75 -2.22 -10.13 9.98
C HIS A 75 -1.15 -9.07 10.21
N ARG A 76 0.02 -9.48 10.70
CA ARG A 76 1.17 -8.59 10.90
C ARG A 76 1.64 -8.01 9.57
N ALA A 77 1.80 -6.69 9.50
CA ALA A 77 2.16 -6.03 8.25
C ALA A 77 3.30 -5.00 8.43
N LYS A 78 4.11 -4.88 7.38
CA LYS A 78 5.06 -3.77 7.19
C LYS A 78 4.80 -3.12 5.85
N VAL A 79 4.86 -1.80 5.78
CA VAL A 79 4.65 -1.04 4.54
C VAL A 79 5.95 -0.41 4.06
N LEU A 80 6.19 -0.49 2.73
CA LEU A 80 7.31 0.21 2.09
C LEU A 80 7.00 1.70 1.99
N ILE A 81 7.81 2.53 2.63
CA ILE A 81 7.64 3.99 2.62
C ILE A 81 8.97 4.66 2.24
N SER A 82 8.89 5.63 1.33
CA SER A 82 10.05 6.39 0.87
C SER A 82 10.84 7.02 2.04
N ARG A 83 12.16 7.15 1.86
CA ARG A 83 13.04 7.88 2.79
C ARG A 83 12.96 9.39 2.64
N HIS A 84 12.21 9.89 1.66
CA HIS A 84 12.01 11.31 1.50
C HIS A 84 11.29 11.91 2.71
N ARG A 85 11.64 13.15 3.02
CA ARG A 85 11.11 13.89 4.17
C ARG A 85 9.58 13.99 4.18
N ASP A 86 8.98 14.13 3.01
CA ASP A 86 7.52 14.26 2.87
C ASP A 86 6.78 12.95 3.20
N ALA A 87 7.47 11.82 3.08
CA ALA A 87 6.94 10.51 3.45
C ALA A 87 7.06 10.18 4.96
N GLU A 88 7.71 11.06 5.75
CA GLU A 88 7.89 10.83 7.18
C GLU A 88 6.56 10.87 7.95
N ILE A 89 5.67 11.76 7.58
CA ILE A 89 4.32 11.86 8.17
C ILE A 89 3.56 10.56 7.92
N ASN A 90 3.62 10.01 6.69
CA ASN A 90 2.97 8.73 6.37
C ASN A 90 3.57 7.57 7.17
N ALA A 91 4.90 7.58 7.39
CA ALA A 91 5.55 6.56 8.21
C ALA A 91 5.10 6.61 9.68
N ILE A 92 5.03 7.81 10.25
CA ILE A 92 4.54 8.01 11.62
C ILE A 92 3.06 7.60 11.71
N THR A 93 2.24 7.98 10.73
CA THR A 93 0.83 7.59 10.68
C THR A 93 0.68 6.06 10.66
N ALA A 94 1.40 5.36 9.79
CA ALA A 94 1.38 3.89 9.72
C ALA A 94 1.80 3.25 11.05
N GLN A 95 2.90 3.73 11.65
CA GLN A 95 3.37 3.24 12.96
C GLN A 95 2.35 3.45 14.08
N LYS A 96 1.67 4.60 14.09
CA LYS A 96 0.58 4.88 15.06
C LYS A 96 -0.65 3.98 14.86
N LEU A 97 -0.82 3.43 13.67
CA LEU A 97 -1.85 2.45 13.34
C LEU A 97 -1.39 1.00 13.59
N GLY A 98 -0.16 0.80 14.10
CA GLY A 98 0.37 -0.54 14.40
C GLY A 98 1.07 -1.22 13.23
N ILE A 99 1.26 -0.52 12.11
CA ILE A 99 1.93 -1.04 10.91
C ILE A 99 3.43 -0.76 10.99
N GLY A 100 4.25 -1.79 10.84
CA GLY A 100 5.69 -1.65 10.70
C GLY A 100 6.07 -0.90 9.40
N THR A 101 7.26 -0.29 9.36
CA THR A 101 7.70 0.43 8.16
C THR A 101 9.04 -0.10 7.65
N ILE A 102 9.13 -0.30 6.34
CA ILE A 102 10.37 -0.54 5.61
C ILE A 102 10.72 0.77 4.91
N ARG A 103 11.91 1.31 5.16
CA ARG A 103 12.33 2.61 4.61
C ARG A 103 13.16 2.44 3.35
N GLY A 104 12.59 2.80 2.22
CA GLY A 104 13.24 2.71 0.91
C GLY A 104 12.37 3.30 -0.18
N SER A 105 12.85 3.31 -1.40
CA SER A 105 12.05 3.61 -2.59
C SER A 105 11.94 2.36 -3.44
N GLY A 106 10.77 2.14 -4.03
CA GLY A 106 10.62 1.20 -5.14
C GLY A 106 11.50 1.62 -6.33
N ASP A 107 11.67 0.74 -7.28
CA ASP A 107 12.48 0.96 -8.47
C ASP A 107 12.05 2.22 -9.22
N GLN A 108 13.03 3.07 -9.58
CA GLN A 108 12.84 4.21 -10.48
C GLN A 108 13.18 3.85 -11.94
N GLY A 109 12.95 2.61 -12.32
CA GLY A 109 12.83 2.19 -13.73
C GLY A 109 14.11 2.06 -14.54
N VAL A 110 15.34 2.37 -14.09
CA VAL A 110 16.55 2.28 -14.92
C VAL A 110 17.82 1.84 -14.20
N ARG A 111 17.91 1.88 -12.87
CA ARG A 111 19.12 1.47 -12.13
C ARG A 111 18.79 0.88 -10.76
N PHE A 112 18.66 -0.42 -10.69
CA PHE A 112 18.57 -1.22 -9.47
C PHE A 112 19.75 -1.03 -8.51
N ASP A 113 20.88 -0.53 -9.01
CA ASP A 113 22.18 -0.37 -8.36
C ASP A 113 22.35 0.95 -7.58
N ARG A 114 21.38 1.87 -7.62
CA ARG A 114 21.43 3.07 -6.78
C ARG A 114 20.93 2.81 -5.38
N LYS A 115 21.87 2.65 -4.45
CA LYS A 115 21.96 2.70 -2.97
C LYS A 115 20.69 2.65 -2.08
N GLY A 116 19.48 2.61 -2.60
CA GLY A 116 18.23 2.59 -1.83
C GLY A 116 17.27 1.44 -2.22
N GLY A 117 17.25 1.03 -3.49
CA GLY A 117 16.35 0.00 -4.01
C GLY A 117 16.70 -1.41 -3.53
N VAL A 118 17.97 -1.79 -3.64
CA VAL A 118 18.44 -3.12 -3.19
C VAL A 118 18.23 -3.30 -1.69
N GLY A 119 18.59 -2.30 -0.88
CA GLY A 119 18.39 -2.38 0.56
C GLY A 119 16.92 -2.49 0.97
N ALA A 120 16.02 -1.79 0.28
CA ALA A 120 14.59 -1.91 0.50
C ALA A 120 14.05 -3.29 0.07
N PHE A 121 14.52 -3.81 -1.06
CA PHE A 121 14.16 -5.13 -1.56
C PHE A 121 14.57 -6.23 -0.58
N MET A 122 15.81 -6.20 -0.08
CA MET A 122 16.28 -7.16 0.94
C MET A 122 15.48 -7.04 2.23
N ALA A 123 15.18 -5.83 2.70
CA ALA A 123 14.37 -5.63 3.91
C ALA A 123 12.91 -6.13 3.73
N MET A 124 12.35 -6.07 2.52
CA MET A 124 11.05 -6.68 2.22
C MET A 124 11.11 -8.21 2.23
N LEU A 125 12.17 -8.81 1.66
CA LEU A 125 12.39 -10.26 1.74
C LEU A 125 12.53 -10.75 3.17
N ASP A 126 13.30 -10.05 3.99
CA ASP A 126 13.49 -10.40 5.40
C ASP A 126 12.17 -10.26 6.18
N ALA A 127 11.38 -9.21 5.93
CA ALA A 127 10.06 -9.04 6.54
C ALA A 127 9.10 -10.20 6.20
N LEU A 128 9.08 -10.66 4.94
CA LEU A 128 8.28 -11.82 4.53
C LEU A 128 8.75 -13.11 5.22
N LYS A 129 10.07 -13.32 5.38
CA LYS A 129 10.63 -14.45 6.14
C LYS A 129 10.26 -14.41 7.62
N GLU A 130 10.20 -13.22 8.22
CA GLU A 130 9.79 -12.98 9.60
C GLU A 130 8.28 -13.13 9.84
N GLY A 131 7.49 -13.46 8.80
CA GLY A 131 6.05 -13.65 8.88
C GLY A 131 5.24 -12.35 8.78
N TYR A 132 5.81 -11.27 8.26
CA TYR A 132 5.06 -10.03 7.98
C TYR A 132 4.57 -10.00 6.53
N THR A 133 3.30 -9.70 6.33
CA THR A 133 2.79 -9.24 5.04
C THR A 133 3.47 -7.92 4.68
N VAL A 134 3.94 -7.81 3.44
CA VAL A 134 4.60 -6.60 2.94
C VAL A 134 3.65 -5.83 2.04
N ALA A 135 3.24 -4.65 2.48
CA ALA A 135 2.40 -3.75 1.69
C ALA A 135 3.26 -2.78 0.88
N THR A 136 2.95 -2.65 -0.41
CA THR A 136 3.62 -1.71 -1.30
C THR A 136 2.70 -1.23 -2.41
N THR A 137 2.93 -0.01 -2.88
CA THR A 137 2.26 0.50 -4.07
C THR A 137 2.90 -0.09 -5.32
N ALA A 138 2.08 -0.47 -6.28
CA ALA A 138 2.51 -1.15 -7.50
C ALA A 138 2.94 -0.20 -8.62
N ASP A 139 2.53 1.06 -8.54
CA ASP A 139 2.77 2.04 -9.60
C ASP A 139 4.26 2.28 -9.87
N VAL A 140 4.62 2.37 -11.14
CA VAL A 140 5.87 3.00 -11.55
C VAL A 140 5.85 4.46 -11.08
N PRO A 141 6.93 4.96 -10.46
CA PRO A 141 6.94 6.32 -9.92
C PRO A 141 6.49 7.38 -10.94
N LYS A 142 5.47 8.17 -10.57
CA LYS A 142 4.85 9.22 -11.36
C LYS A 142 4.07 8.76 -12.60
N ILE A 143 3.88 7.47 -12.80
CA ILE A 143 3.04 6.91 -13.87
C ILE A 143 1.91 6.12 -13.19
N PRO A 144 0.69 6.69 -13.09
CA PRO A 144 -0.38 6.07 -12.37
C PRO A 144 -0.90 4.82 -13.10
N ARG A 145 -1.21 3.79 -12.33
CA ARG A 145 -1.83 2.54 -12.80
C ARG A 145 -1.00 1.78 -13.85
N VAL A 146 0.31 1.90 -13.78
CA VAL A 146 1.26 1.04 -14.48
C VAL A 146 2.09 0.31 -13.45
N ALA A 147 1.94 -1.00 -13.36
CA ALA A 147 2.64 -1.80 -12.36
C ALA A 147 4.13 -1.93 -12.70
N GLY A 148 4.99 -1.77 -11.68
CA GLY A 148 6.42 -1.99 -11.81
C GLY A 148 6.80 -3.47 -11.63
N GLU A 149 7.89 -3.91 -12.24
CA GLU A 149 8.40 -5.28 -12.12
C GLU A 149 8.89 -5.64 -10.70
N GLY A 150 9.30 -4.65 -9.91
CA GLY A 150 9.92 -4.86 -8.60
C GLY A 150 9.08 -5.70 -7.65
N ILE A 151 7.75 -5.54 -7.68
CA ILE A 151 6.82 -6.29 -6.84
C ILE A 151 6.69 -7.76 -7.30
N VAL A 152 6.72 -8.01 -8.61
CA VAL A 152 6.67 -9.36 -9.19
C VAL A 152 7.99 -10.08 -8.93
N ARG A 153 9.12 -9.39 -9.04
CA ARG A 153 10.44 -9.92 -8.69
C ARG A 153 10.54 -10.26 -7.20
N LEU A 154 9.89 -9.46 -6.33
CA LEU A 154 9.80 -9.77 -4.90
C LEU A 154 9.01 -11.07 -4.66
N ALA A 155 7.90 -11.26 -5.37
CA ALA A 155 7.11 -12.49 -5.30
C ALA A 155 7.93 -13.72 -5.75
N ALA A 156 8.62 -13.63 -6.89
CA ALA A 156 9.48 -14.70 -7.39
C ALA A 156 10.63 -15.05 -6.43
N ALA A 157 11.25 -14.03 -5.83
CA ALA A 157 12.39 -14.22 -4.92
C ALA A 157 11.98 -14.73 -3.53
N SER A 158 10.80 -14.32 -3.03
CA SER A 158 10.30 -14.71 -1.71
C SER A 158 9.52 -16.03 -1.72
N GLY A 159 9.02 -16.47 -2.89
CA GLY A 159 8.07 -17.56 -3.00
C GLY A 159 6.70 -17.26 -2.37
N ARG A 160 6.42 -15.97 -2.05
CA ARG A 160 5.14 -15.56 -1.49
C ARG A 160 4.24 -14.97 -2.58
N PRO A 161 2.92 -15.24 -2.53
CA PRO A 161 2.02 -14.71 -3.54
C PRO A 161 1.91 -13.19 -3.42
N VAL A 162 1.65 -12.54 -4.55
CA VAL A 162 1.19 -11.16 -4.57
C VAL A 162 -0.32 -11.12 -4.76
N ILE A 163 -1.00 -10.35 -3.92
CA ILE A 163 -2.45 -10.17 -3.97
C ILE A 163 -2.74 -8.70 -4.26
N ALA A 164 -3.52 -8.46 -5.30
CA ALA A 164 -4.04 -7.14 -5.63
C ALA A 164 -5.13 -6.77 -4.61
N VAL A 165 -4.98 -5.65 -3.91
CA VAL A 165 -5.97 -5.17 -2.95
C VAL A 165 -6.35 -3.73 -3.29
N ALA A 166 -7.64 -3.46 -3.28
CA ALA A 166 -8.17 -2.13 -3.52
C ALA A 166 -9.12 -1.71 -2.41
N LEU A 167 -9.04 -0.42 -2.05
CA LEU A 167 -9.96 0.22 -1.12
C LEU A 167 -10.51 1.49 -1.77
N ALA A 168 -11.83 1.65 -1.69
CA ALA A 168 -12.49 2.86 -2.16
C ALA A 168 -13.55 3.29 -1.15
N SER A 169 -13.80 4.59 -1.03
CA SER A 169 -14.88 5.13 -0.21
C SER A 169 -15.88 5.91 -1.06
N SER A 170 -17.16 5.83 -0.69
CA SER A 170 -18.24 6.57 -1.38
C SER A 170 -18.06 8.09 -1.25
N ARG A 171 -17.56 8.56 -0.11
CA ARG A 171 -17.27 9.97 0.15
C ARG A 171 -15.77 10.19 0.20
N ARG A 172 -15.25 10.87 -0.80
CA ARG A 172 -13.81 11.14 -0.96
C ARG A 172 -13.58 12.47 -1.64
N ILE A 173 -12.40 13.03 -1.45
CA ILE A 173 -11.87 14.17 -2.22
C ILE A 173 -10.67 13.64 -2.99
N GLU A 174 -10.75 13.63 -4.30
CA GLU A 174 -9.61 13.29 -5.15
C GLU A 174 -8.67 14.48 -5.23
N LEU A 175 -7.42 14.27 -4.83
CA LEU A 175 -6.40 15.30 -4.87
C LEU A 175 -5.89 15.48 -6.31
N ASN A 176 -5.53 16.70 -6.66
CA ASN A 176 -4.90 16.97 -7.96
C ASN A 176 -3.40 16.62 -7.93
N THR A 177 -3.12 15.34 -7.68
CA THR A 177 -1.79 14.74 -7.68
C THR A 177 -1.67 13.79 -8.87
N TRP A 178 -0.44 13.38 -9.23
CA TRP A 178 -0.17 12.46 -10.34
C TRP A 178 -0.93 11.13 -10.20
N ASP A 179 -1.13 10.65 -8.97
CA ASP A 179 -1.79 9.39 -8.59
C ASP A 179 -3.27 9.55 -8.26
N ARG A 180 -3.80 10.78 -8.29
CA ARG A 180 -5.16 11.12 -7.87
C ARG A 180 -5.50 10.53 -6.51
N ALA A 181 -4.62 10.74 -5.53
CA ALA A 181 -4.78 10.20 -4.19
C ALA A 181 -6.14 10.61 -3.59
N ALA A 182 -6.86 9.63 -3.07
CA ALA A 182 -8.19 9.82 -2.50
C ALA A 182 -8.08 10.12 -0.99
N LEU A 183 -8.47 11.32 -0.58
CA LEU A 183 -8.71 11.65 0.83
C LEU A 183 -10.11 11.15 1.20
N ASN A 184 -10.17 10.06 1.94
CA ASN A 184 -11.41 9.42 2.36
C ASN A 184 -12.08 10.22 3.49
N LEU A 185 -13.40 10.36 3.44
CA LEU A 185 -14.17 11.13 4.42
C LEU A 185 -14.92 10.21 5.39
N PRO A 186 -15.19 10.66 6.64
CA PRO A 186 -16.01 9.91 7.59
C PRO A 186 -17.44 9.67 7.09
N PHE A 187 -18.13 8.71 7.70
CA PHE A 187 -19.52 8.34 7.38
C PHE A 187 -19.67 7.91 5.90
N SER A 188 -18.74 7.09 5.44
CA SER A 188 -18.68 6.56 4.09
C SER A 188 -19.10 5.08 4.07
N ASN A 189 -19.41 4.59 2.87
CA ASN A 189 -19.31 3.16 2.58
C ASN A 189 -17.91 2.90 2.00
N ILE A 190 -17.25 1.86 2.46
CA ILE A 190 -15.91 1.47 2.02
C ILE A 190 -16.01 0.09 1.36
N GLY A 191 -15.62 0.01 0.10
CA GLY A 191 -15.38 -1.25 -0.59
C GLY A 191 -13.92 -1.71 -0.36
N LEU A 192 -13.73 -2.90 0.16
CA LEU A 192 -12.43 -3.58 0.30
C LEU A 192 -12.44 -4.84 -0.56
N VAL A 193 -11.59 -4.88 -1.56
CA VAL A 193 -11.52 -6.00 -2.52
C VAL A 193 -10.14 -6.62 -2.51
N GLY A 194 -10.10 -7.95 -2.39
CA GLY A 194 -8.91 -8.77 -2.56
C GLY A 194 -9.01 -9.61 -3.82
N GLY A 195 -8.06 -9.43 -4.73
CA GLY A 195 -7.96 -10.26 -5.94
C GLY A 195 -7.41 -11.66 -5.66
N PRO A 196 -7.31 -12.50 -6.69
CA PRO A 196 -6.72 -13.82 -6.56
C PRO A 196 -5.22 -13.74 -6.22
N PRO A 197 -4.67 -14.74 -5.49
CA PRO A 197 -3.25 -14.82 -5.23
C PRO A 197 -2.48 -15.13 -6.51
N ASN A 198 -1.48 -14.33 -6.83
CA ASN A 198 -0.57 -14.54 -7.94
C ASN A 198 0.74 -15.15 -7.44
N GLN A 199 0.93 -16.44 -7.68
CA GLN A 199 2.13 -17.17 -7.32
C GLN A 199 3.13 -17.11 -8.49
N VAL A 200 4.18 -16.30 -8.33
CA VAL A 200 5.22 -16.16 -9.35
C VAL A 200 6.24 -17.28 -9.19
N PRO A 201 6.59 -18.03 -10.26
CA PRO A 201 7.59 -19.08 -10.16
C PRO A 201 8.97 -18.56 -9.74
N SER A 202 9.66 -19.31 -8.87
CA SER A 202 11.05 -19.01 -8.54
C SER A 202 11.93 -19.17 -9.78
N GLY A 203 12.85 -18.23 -10.00
CA GLY A 203 13.72 -18.25 -11.19
C GLY A 203 13.01 -17.85 -12.50
N ALA A 204 11.83 -17.24 -12.42
CA ALA A 204 11.09 -16.73 -13.57
C ALA A 204 11.99 -15.86 -14.48
N ASP A 205 11.96 -16.12 -15.77
CA ASP A 205 12.65 -15.33 -16.79
C ASP A 205 11.96 -13.96 -17.01
N ALA A 206 12.56 -13.11 -17.83
CA ALA A 206 12.05 -11.78 -18.08
C ALA A 206 10.65 -11.79 -18.72
N ALA A 207 10.35 -12.76 -19.60
CA ALA A 207 9.05 -12.87 -20.24
C ALA A 207 7.97 -13.28 -19.23
N THR A 208 8.28 -14.22 -18.35
CA THR A 208 7.40 -14.64 -17.27
C THR A 208 7.16 -13.50 -16.27
N ILE A 209 8.20 -12.75 -15.88
CA ILE A 209 8.06 -11.58 -15.02
C ILE A 209 7.11 -10.55 -15.63
N GLU A 210 7.27 -10.26 -16.94
CA GLU A 210 6.39 -9.29 -17.63
C GLU A 210 4.95 -9.80 -17.71
N GLN A 211 4.74 -11.09 -17.97
CA GLN A 211 3.40 -11.68 -17.96
C GLN A 211 2.70 -11.49 -16.59
N TYR A 212 3.41 -11.77 -15.50
CA TYR A 212 2.85 -11.59 -14.14
C TYR A 212 2.68 -10.12 -13.79
N ARG A 213 3.53 -9.22 -14.31
CA ARG A 213 3.37 -7.78 -14.14
C ARG A 213 2.08 -7.28 -14.79
N LEU A 214 1.83 -7.67 -16.03
CA LEU A 214 0.59 -7.33 -16.76
C LEU A 214 -0.64 -7.93 -16.06
N LYS A 215 -0.53 -9.17 -15.58
CA LYS A 215 -1.61 -9.81 -14.81
C LYS A 215 -1.91 -9.04 -13.52
N LEU A 216 -0.90 -8.67 -12.75
CA LEU A 216 -1.06 -7.89 -11.53
C LEU A 216 -1.71 -6.53 -11.81
N GLU A 217 -1.30 -5.86 -12.89
CA GLU A 217 -1.89 -4.59 -13.33
C GLU A 217 -3.38 -4.74 -13.66
N ALA A 218 -3.75 -5.81 -14.37
CA ALA A 218 -5.14 -6.12 -14.67
C ALA A 218 -5.95 -6.42 -13.39
N ASP A 219 -5.41 -7.26 -12.49
CA ASP A 219 -6.05 -7.61 -11.22
C ASP A 219 -6.26 -6.37 -10.34
N LEU A 220 -5.29 -5.46 -10.27
CA LEU A 220 -5.41 -4.20 -9.53
C LEU A 220 -6.49 -3.28 -10.12
N ASN A 221 -6.60 -3.21 -11.43
CA ASN A 221 -7.64 -2.42 -12.09
C ASN A 221 -9.02 -3.02 -11.84
N VAL A 222 -9.18 -4.34 -11.97
CA VAL A 222 -10.44 -5.04 -11.65
C VAL A 222 -10.84 -4.83 -10.20
N ALA A 223 -9.91 -5.05 -9.25
CA ALA A 223 -10.16 -4.83 -7.83
C ALA A 223 -10.56 -3.38 -7.53
N THR A 224 -9.91 -2.41 -8.19
CA THR A 224 -10.22 -0.98 -8.03
C THR A 224 -11.64 -0.66 -8.50
N HIS A 225 -12.03 -1.10 -9.70
CA HIS A 225 -13.38 -0.88 -10.21
C HIS A 225 -14.43 -1.51 -9.30
N ARG A 226 -14.15 -2.73 -8.80
CA ARG A 226 -15.05 -3.44 -7.90
C ARG A 226 -15.17 -2.75 -6.54
N ALA A 227 -14.05 -2.22 -5.99
CA ALA A 227 -14.07 -1.50 -4.71
C ALA A 227 -14.93 -0.22 -4.80
N TYR A 228 -14.82 0.54 -5.90
CA TYR A 228 -15.70 1.69 -6.14
C TYR A 228 -17.15 1.26 -6.28
N ALA A 229 -17.44 0.23 -7.06
CA ALA A 229 -18.81 -0.28 -7.23
C ALA A 229 -19.45 -0.69 -5.89
N LEU A 230 -18.70 -1.37 -5.01
CA LEU A 230 -19.17 -1.73 -3.67
C LEU A 230 -19.41 -0.51 -2.78
N ALA A 231 -18.53 0.49 -2.85
CA ALA A 231 -18.66 1.71 -2.06
C ALA A 231 -19.87 2.57 -2.49
N GLU A 232 -20.23 2.52 -3.77
CA GLU A 232 -21.27 3.36 -4.38
C GLU A 232 -22.65 2.66 -4.46
N ALA A 233 -22.71 1.35 -4.17
CA ALA A 233 -23.95 0.54 -4.25
C ALA A 233 -24.88 0.68 -3.03
N LEU A 234 -24.45 1.35 -1.96
CA LEU A 234 -25.15 1.62 -0.71
C LEU A 234 -25.36 3.14 -0.58
#